data_797a566f829b07451cd2e1ae0fbbf593
#
_entry.id   797a566f829b07451cd2e1ae0fbbf593
#
_cell.length_a   1.000
_cell.length_b   1.000
_cell.length_c   1.000
_cell.angle_alpha   90.00
_cell.angle_beta   90.00
_cell.angle_gamma   90.00
#
_symmetry.space_group_name_H-M   'P 1'
#
loop_
_entity.id
_entity.type
_entity.pdbx_description
1 polymer ?
#
loop_
_entity_poly.entity_id
_entity_poly.type
_entity_poly.pdbx_seq_one_letter_code
_entity_poly.pdbx_strand_id
1 'polypeptide(L)'
;MATRVRELAFLNRGLRISLTDKRAGNEKNEVHFHYEGGIQSYVEYLNENKTVIFEPAIFTEGEMDGIAVEVAMQYTDTYHSVVMSFANNINTHEGGTHEQGFRTALTRVINNYAKQNKILKENEDNLTGDDVREGLTAVISVKHPNPQFEGQTKTKLGNSEVTGIVNKLFAEALSTF
;
A
#
# COMPACT_ATOMS: atom_id res chain seq x y z
N MET A 1 13.35 15.74 6.08
CA MET A 1 13.26 15.01 7.37
C MET A 1 11.82 14.77 7.81
N ALA A 2 10.98 15.80 7.89
CA ALA A 2 9.57 15.67 8.31
C ALA A 2 8.76 14.66 7.47
N THR A 3 8.94 14.63 6.16
CA THR A 3 8.28 13.66 5.25
C THR A 3 8.59 12.21 5.64
N ARG A 4 9.83 11.90 5.95
CA ARG A 4 10.24 10.53 6.35
C ARG A 4 9.69 10.15 7.72
N VAL A 5 9.66 11.10 8.66
CA VAL A 5 9.09 10.87 10.00
C VAL A 5 7.59 10.63 9.93
N ARG A 6 6.89 11.40 9.10
CA ARG A 6 5.44 11.21 8.84
C ARG A 6 5.18 9.83 8.24
N GLU A 7 5.94 9.43 7.25
CA GLU A 7 5.87 8.12 6.61
C GLU A 7 6.02 6.98 7.64
N LEU A 8 7.02 7.07 8.52
CA LEU A 8 7.21 6.08 9.59
C LEU A 8 6.03 6.01 10.56
N ALA A 9 5.41 7.15 10.86
CA ALA A 9 4.22 7.19 11.72
C ALA A 9 2.99 6.54 11.05
N PHE A 10 2.80 6.71 9.75
CA PHE A 10 1.77 6.01 8.99
C PHE A 10 2.00 4.51 8.91
N LEU A 11 3.26 4.10 8.71
CA LEU A 11 3.62 2.68 8.59
C LEU A 11 3.52 1.90 9.91
N ASN A 12 3.53 2.61 11.04
CA ASN A 12 3.49 2.01 12.38
C ASN A 12 2.30 2.58 13.15
N ARG A 13 1.16 1.94 12.96
CA ARG A 13 -0.12 2.30 13.58
C ARG A 13 0.03 2.54 15.07
N GLY A 14 -0.44 3.69 15.53
CA GLY A 14 -0.39 4.06 16.94
C GLY A 14 0.95 4.61 17.46
N LEU A 15 2.00 4.59 16.64
CA LEU A 15 3.30 5.14 17.00
C LEU A 15 3.24 6.67 17.05
N ARG A 16 3.75 7.24 18.13
CA ARG A 16 3.88 8.69 18.29
C ARG A 16 5.32 9.11 18.06
N ILE A 17 5.52 10.01 17.12
CA ILE A 17 6.85 10.55 16.81
C ILE A 17 6.78 12.06 16.91
N SER A 18 7.75 12.65 17.60
CA SER A 18 7.91 14.10 17.69
C SER A 18 9.21 14.52 17.01
N LEU A 19 9.15 15.57 16.23
CA LEU A 19 10.29 16.19 15.59
C LEU A 19 10.45 17.62 16.11
N THR A 20 11.57 17.90 16.75
CA THR A 20 11.87 19.23 17.30
C THR A 20 13.07 19.83 16.60
N ASP A 21 12.91 21.02 16.04
CA ASP A 21 14.02 21.80 15.47
C ASP A 21 14.61 22.73 16.54
N LYS A 22 15.84 22.43 16.97
CA LYS A 22 16.54 23.20 18.02
C LYS A 22 17.47 24.29 17.49
N ARG A 23 17.41 24.61 16.21
CA ARG A 23 18.22 25.69 15.64
C ARG A 23 17.77 27.05 16.18
N ALA A 24 18.72 27.97 16.37
CA ALA A 24 18.44 29.30 16.88
C ALA A 24 17.38 30.03 16.03
N GLY A 25 16.37 30.61 16.67
CA GLY A 25 15.26 31.28 16.01
C GLY A 25 14.01 30.43 15.77
N ASN A 26 14.07 29.11 16.06
CA ASN A 26 12.97 28.16 15.85
C ASN A 26 12.46 27.56 17.17
N GLU A 27 12.35 28.35 18.22
CA GLU A 27 12.02 27.89 19.57
C GLU A 27 10.65 27.19 19.73
N LYS A 28 9.80 27.21 18.69
CA LYS A 28 8.45 26.60 18.70
C LYS A 28 8.21 25.56 17.62
N ASN A 29 9.23 25.11 16.90
CA ASN A 29 9.06 24.13 15.83
C ASN A 29 9.13 22.70 16.35
N GLU A 30 8.10 22.30 17.07
CA GLU A 30 7.85 20.91 17.42
C GLU A 30 6.65 20.41 16.62
N VAL A 31 6.82 19.31 15.89
CA VAL A 31 5.77 18.67 15.10
C VAL A 31 5.56 17.25 15.62
N HIS A 32 4.32 16.91 15.88
CA HIS A 32 3.93 15.58 16.36
C HIS A 32 3.26 14.81 15.24
N PHE A 33 3.63 13.54 15.07
CA PHE A 33 3.03 12.62 14.13
C PHE A 33 2.46 11.43 14.86
N HIS A 34 1.18 11.17 14.66
CA HIS A 34 0.47 10.05 15.28
C HIS A 34 -0.75 9.72 14.43
N TYR A 35 -0.81 8.49 13.91
CA TYR A 35 -1.88 8.04 13.03
C TYR A 35 -2.44 6.70 13.50
N GLU A 36 -3.60 6.73 14.13
CA GLU A 36 -4.31 5.53 14.61
C GLU A 36 -4.80 4.64 13.44
N GLY A 37 -5.08 5.23 12.30
CA GLY A 37 -5.50 4.51 11.10
C GLY A 37 -4.36 3.84 10.32
N GLY A 38 -3.10 4.09 10.68
CA GLY A 38 -1.94 3.49 10.01
C GLY A 38 -1.89 3.80 8.51
N ILE A 39 -1.64 2.79 7.67
CA ILE A 39 -1.54 2.99 6.22
C ILE A 39 -2.88 3.34 5.55
N GLN A 40 -4.01 3.02 6.15
CA GLN A 40 -5.32 3.49 5.69
C GLN A 40 -5.38 5.02 5.72
N SER A 41 -4.95 5.63 6.82
CA SER A 41 -4.82 7.08 6.93
C SER A 41 -3.79 7.64 5.96
N TYR A 42 -2.74 6.89 5.64
CA TYR A 42 -1.74 7.29 4.66
C TYR A 42 -2.34 7.41 3.25
N VAL A 43 -3.13 6.44 2.82
CA VAL A 43 -3.84 6.50 1.53
C VAL A 43 -4.78 7.70 1.49
N GLU A 44 -5.55 7.92 2.53
CA GLU A 44 -6.45 9.08 2.65
C GLU A 44 -5.69 10.41 2.61
N TYR A 45 -4.54 10.48 3.27
CA TYR A 45 -3.63 11.64 3.22
C TYR A 45 -3.12 11.90 1.80
N LEU A 46 -2.71 10.85 1.06
CA LEU A 46 -2.25 10.97 -0.32
C LEU A 46 -3.35 11.47 -1.26
N ASN A 47 -4.61 11.22 -0.93
CA ASN A 47 -5.78 11.58 -1.72
C ASN A 47 -6.53 12.81 -1.21
N GLU A 48 -6.02 13.53 -0.20
CA GLU A 48 -6.73 14.66 0.42
C GLU A 48 -7.13 15.79 -0.54
N ASN A 49 -6.39 15.98 -1.64
CA ASN A 49 -6.64 16.97 -2.67
C ASN A 49 -7.22 16.37 -3.96
N LYS A 50 -7.73 15.14 -3.90
CA LYS A 50 -8.31 14.42 -5.03
C LYS A 50 -9.76 14.04 -4.73
N THR A 51 -10.55 13.88 -5.78
CA THR A 51 -11.90 13.34 -5.66
C THR A 51 -11.83 11.82 -5.55
N VAL A 52 -12.19 11.28 -4.40
CA VAL A 52 -12.22 9.83 -4.17
C VAL A 52 -13.57 9.24 -4.59
N ILE A 53 -13.54 8.02 -5.08
CA ILE A 53 -14.75 7.31 -5.54
C ILE A 53 -15.53 6.73 -4.37
N PHE A 54 -14.84 6.36 -3.29
CA PHE A 54 -15.44 5.83 -2.07
C PHE A 54 -14.62 6.16 -0.83
N GLU A 55 -15.29 6.21 0.30
CA GLU A 55 -14.69 6.37 1.63
C GLU A 55 -15.34 5.36 2.60
N PRO A 56 -14.60 4.88 3.60
CA PRO A 56 -13.15 5.04 3.82
C PRO A 56 -12.32 4.22 2.82
N ALA A 57 -11.00 4.42 2.84
CA ALA A 57 -10.09 3.58 2.06
C ALA A 57 -10.21 2.11 2.50
N ILE A 58 -10.09 1.18 1.55
CA ILE A 58 -10.07 -0.25 1.84
C ILE A 58 -8.77 -0.58 2.57
N PHE A 59 -8.87 -1.31 3.68
CA PHE A 59 -7.74 -1.78 4.46
C PHE A 59 -7.83 -3.28 4.68
N THR A 60 -6.74 -3.98 4.44
CA THR A 60 -6.60 -5.41 4.69
C THR A 60 -5.31 -5.69 5.43
N GLU A 61 -5.33 -6.68 6.30
CA GLU A 61 -4.14 -7.15 7.01
C GLU A 61 -4.18 -8.66 7.17
N GLY A 62 -3.01 -9.26 7.24
CA GLY A 62 -2.88 -10.69 7.48
C GLY A 62 -1.44 -11.08 7.74
N GLU A 63 -1.25 -12.29 8.22
CA GLU A 63 0.06 -12.87 8.49
C GLU A 63 0.12 -14.32 8.01
N MET A 64 1.23 -14.69 7.39
CA MET A 64 1.51 -16.05 6.96
C MET A 64 3.01 -16.31 7.00
N ASP A 65 3.39 -17.46 7.58
CA ASP A 65 4.80 -17.89 7.70
C ASP A 65 5.70 -16.83 8.38
N GLY A 66 5.15 -16.09 9.36
CA GLY A 66 5.85 -15.03 10.07
C GLY A 66 5.99 -13.73 9.29
N ILE A 67 5.36 -13.63 8.13
CA ILE A 67 5.37 -12.44 7.28
C ILE A 67 4.05 -11.70 7.44
N ALA A 68 4.10 -10.48 7.98
CA ALA A 68 2.93 -9.63 8.14
C ALA A 68 2.74 -8.77 6.89
N VAL A 69 1.50 -8.72 6.39
CA VAL A 69 1.13 -7.97 5.19
C VAL A 69 -0.02 -7.03 5.52
N GLU A 70 0.14 -5.76 5.18
CA GLU A 70 -0.92 -4.76 5.24
C GLU A 70 -1.05 -4.10 3.87
N VAL A 71 -2.28 -3.92 3.41
CA VAL A 71 -2.59 -3.22 2.17
C VAL A 71 -3.73 -2.24 2.42
N ALA A 72 -3.52 -1.00 2.02
CA ALA A 72 -4.59 0.01 1.97
C ALA A 72 -4.71 0.53 0.54
N MET A 73 -5.93 0.75 0.08
CA MET A 73 -6.17 1.24 -1.27
C MET A 73 -7.45 2.06 -1.38
N GLN A 74 -7.48 2.95 -2.35
CA GLN A 74 -8.62 3.80 -2.68
C GLN A 74 -8.54 4.20 -4.14
N TYR A 75 -9.69 4.38 -4.79
CA TYR A 75 -9.74 4.88 -6.16
C TYR A 75 -10.15 6.34 -6.19
N THR A 76 -9.56 7.07 -7.12
CA THR A 76 -9.88 8.47 -7.42
C THR A 76 -10.40 8.61 -8.85
N ASP A 77 -10.94 9.77 -9.20
CA ASP A 77 -11.39 10.10 -10.56
C ASP A 77 -10.24 10.50 -11.51
N THR A 78 -9.00 10.34 -11.08
CA THR A 78 -7.82 10.62 -11.90
C THR A 78 -7.42 9.44 -12.78
N TYR A 79 -6.56 9.69 -13.78
CA TYR A 79 -6.02 8.64 -14.65
C TYR A 79 -4.70 8.05 -14.14
N HIS A 80 -4.08 8.70 -13.17
CA HIS A 80 -2.78 8.29 -12.62
C HIS A 80 -2.95 7.29 -11.49
N SER A 81 -2.03 6.34 -11.41
CA SER A 81 -1.92 5.45 -10.26
C SER A 81 -0.74 5.84 -9.38
N VAL A 82 -0.93 5.69 -8.07
CA VAL A 82 0.13 5.84 -7.07
C VAL A 82 0.17 4.56 -6.26
N VAL A 83 1.21 3.78 -6.44
CA VAL A 83 1.42 2.55 -5.66
C VAL A 83 2.74 2.70 -4.92
N MET A 84 2.66 2.72 -3.60
CA MET A 84 3.82 2.80 -2.71
C MET A 84 3.98 1.47 -1.98
N SER A 85 5.18 0.92 -2.02
CA SER A 85 5.48 -0.34 -1.36
C SER A 85 6.63 -0.21 -0.39
N PHE A 86 6.50 -0.89 0.75
CA PHE A 86 7.45 -0.86 1.85
C PHE A 86 7.76 -2.27 2.33
N ALA A 87 9.01 -2.49 2.67
CA ALA A 87 9.47 -3.71 3.32
C ALA A 87 10.27 -3.33 4.56
N ASN A 88 9.82 -3.79 5.73
CA ASN A 88 10.41 -3.44 7.03
C ASN A 88 10.60 -1.92 7.18
N ASN A 89 9.56 -1.14 6.84
CA ASN A 89 9.51 0.33 6.87
C ASN A 89 10.45 1.03 5.88
N ILE A 90 11.07 0.30 4.96
CA ILE A 90 11.93 0.85 3.91
C ILE A 90 11.09 1.03 2.65
N ASN A 91 11.12 2.24 2.08
CA ASN A 91 10.46 2.52 0.80
C ASN A 91 11.16 1.78 -0.33
N THR A 92 10.46 0.80 -0.91
CA THR A 92 10.92 0.02 -2.05
C THR A 92 10.41 0.66 -3.35
N HIS A 93 10.96 1.83 -3.71
CA HIS A 93 10.46 2.61 -4.85
C HIS A 93 10.68 1.94 -6.22
N GLU A 94 11.50 0.91 -6.30
CA GLU A 94 11.62 0.04 -7.47
C GLU A 94 10.69 -1.19 -7.39
N GLY A 95 9.81 -1.24 -6.37
CA GLY A 95 8.86 -2.32 -6.19
C GLY A 95 9.46 -3.58 -5.58
N GLY A 96 9.06 -4.70 -6.10
CA GLY A 96 9.54 -6.01 -5.67
C GLY A 96 8.42 -7.04 -5.60
N THR A 97 8.72 -8.16 -4.93
CA THR A 97 7.84 -9.32 -4.88
C THR A 97 6.50 -9.04 -4.18
N HIS A 98 6.48 -8.18 -3.17
CA HIS A 98 5.26 -7.78 -2.47
C HIS A 98 4.32 -6.95 -3.36
N GLU A 99 4.86 -6.00 -4.10
CA GLU A 99 4.09 -5.20 -5.05
C GLU A 99 3.57 -6.06 -6.22
N GLN A 100 4.38 -6.98 -6.71
CA GLN A 100 3.99 -7.92 -7.76
C GLN A 100 2.82 -8.80 -7.31
N GLY A 101 2.88 -9.33 -6.09
CA GLY A 101 1.80 -10.13 -5.50
C GLY A 101 0.50 -9.34 -5.39
N PHE A 102 0.58 -8.10 -4.94
CA PHE A 102 -0.56 -7.18 -4.87
C PHE A 102 -1.18 -6.92 -6.25
N ARG A 103 -0.38 -6.56 -7.24
CA ARG A 103 -0.86 -6.25 -8.60
C ARG A 103 -1.55 -7.44 -9.25
N THR A 104 -0.98 -8.62 -9.11
CA THR A 104 -1.54 -9.87 -9.65
C THR A 104 -2.88 -10.22 -8.97
N ALA A 105 -2.94 -10.13 -7.66
CA ALA A 105 -4.14 -10.42 -6.89
C ALA A 105 -5.27 -9.44 -7.22
N LEU A 106 -4.97 -8.15 -7.26
CA LEU A 106 -5.94 -7.11 -7.59
C LEU A 106 -6.58 -7.33 -8.95
N THR A 107 -5.76 -7.53 -9.97
CA THR A 107 -6.24 -7.76 -11.35
C THR A 107 -7.12 -9.01 -11.42
N ARG A 108 -6.72 -10.10 -10.79
CA ARG A 108 -7.48 -11.35 -10.76
C ARG A 108 -8.82 -11.20 -10.05
N VAL A 109 -8.84 -10.61 -8.87
CA VAL A 109 -10.07 -10.47 -8.07
C VAL A 109 -11.07 -9.56 -8.76
N ILE A 110 -10.63 -8.44 -9.32
CA ILE A 110 -11.51 -7.51 -10.05
C ILE A 110 -12.08 -8.17 -11.29
N ASN A 111 -11.29 -8.88 -12.09
CA ASN A 111 -11.80 -9.59 -13.26
C ASN A 111 -12.80 -10.69 -12.88
N ASN A 112 -12.53 -11.45 -11.84
CA ASN A 112 -13.46 -12.48 -11.35
C ASN A 112 -14.79 -11.86 -10.90
N TYR A 113 -14.72 -10.78 -10.14
CA TYR A 113 -15.91 -10.05 -9.69
C TYR A 113 -16.72 -9.51 -10.88
N ALA A 114 -16.06 -8.91 -11.85
CA ALA A 114 -16.70 -8.34 -13.03
C ALA A 114 -17.42 -9.42 -13.86
N LYS A 115 -16.85 -10.61 -13.99
CA LYS A 115 -17.45 -11.74 -14.68
C LYS A 115 -18.62 -12.34 -13.90
N GLN A 116 -18.45 -12.57 -12.60
CA GLN A 116 -19.49 -13.11 -11.72
C GLN A 116 -20.73 -12.23 -11.67
N ASN A 117 -20.56 -10.92 -11.69
CA ASN A 117 -21.63 -9.94 -11.66
C ASN A 117 -22.09 -9.50 -13.07
N LYS A 118 -21.64 -10.18 -14.12
CA LYS A 118 -22.01 -9.92 -15.52
C LYS A 118 -21.70 -8.49 -16.01
N ILE A 119 -20.76 -7.81 -15.35
CA ILE A 119 -20.22 -6.52 -15.79
C ILE A 119 -19.37 -6.73 -17.05
N LEU A 120 -18.57 -7.81 -17.05
CA LEU A 120 -17.93 -8.36 -18.25
C LEU A 120 -18.63 -9.64 -18.69
N LYS A 121 -18.86 -9.79 -19.99
CA LYS A 121 -19.39 -11.03 -20.58
C LYS A 121 -18.32 -12.12 -20.57
N GLU A 122 -18.72 -13.39 -20.56
CA GLU A 122 -17.80 -14.52 -20.55
C GLU A 122 -16.83 -14.53 -21.74
N ASN A 123 -17.25 -13.98 -22.87
CA ASN A 123 -16.48 -13.90 -24.12
C ASN A 123 -15.76 -12.56 -24.31
N GLU A 124 -15.85 -11.64 -23.36
CA GLU A 124 -15.10 -10.40 -23.37
C GLU A 124 -13.71 -10.61 -22.77
N ASP A 125 -12.73 -9.86 -23.30
CA ASP A 125 -11.39 -9.88 -22.77
C ASP A 125 -11.34 -9.38 -21.32
N ASN A 126 -10.44 -9.94 -20.54
CA ASN A 126 -10.17 -9.46 -19.19
C ASN A 126 -9.63 -8.04 -19.21
N LEU A 127 -9.95 -7.28 -18.17
CA LEU A 127 -9.27 -6.02 -17.90
C LEU A 127 -7.77 -6.26 -17.70
N THR A 128 -6.95 -5.40 -18.29
CA THR A 128 -5.51 -5.46 -18.10
C THR A 128 -5.12 -4.94 -16.72
N GLY A 129 -3.89 -5.21 -16.30
CA GLY A 129 -3.38 -4.64 -15.04
C GLY A 129 -3.38 -3.10 -15.05
N ASP A 130 -3.10 -2.49 -16.18
CA ASP A 130 -3.13 -1.03 -16.33
C ASP A 130 -4.55 -0.47 -16.20
N ASP A 131 -5.55 -1.12 -16.80
CA ASP A 131 -6.96 -0.75 -16.66
C ASP A 131 -7.40 -0.79 -15.19
N VAL A 132 -7.01 -1.84 -14.48
CA VAL A 132 -7.39 -2.05 -13.08
C VAL A 132 -6.72 -1.03 -12.15
N ARG A 133 -5.53 -0.57 -12.47
CA ARG A 133 -4.79 0.41 -11.65
C ARG A 133 -5.09 1.87 -11.98
N GLU A 134 -5.87 2.16 -13.00
CA GLU A 134 -6.23 3.54 -13.36
C GLU A 134 -6.97 4.22 -12.19
N GLY A 135 -6.44 5.33 -11.71
CA GLY A 135 -6.97 6.08 -10.57
C GLY A 135 -6.69 5.47 -9.20
N LEU A 136 -5.92 4.38 -9.13
CA LEU A 136 -5.60 3.69 -7.88
C LEU A 136 -4.56 4.44 -7.06
N THR A 137 -4.82 4.60 -5.78
CA THR A 137 -3.83 4.91 -4.75
C THR A 137 -3.75 3.73 -3.79
N ALA A 138 -2.58 3.14 -3.65
CA ALA A 138 -2.37 1.99 -2.78
C ALA A 138 -1.05 2.10 -2.02
N VAL A 139 -1.05 1.60 -0.80
CA VAL A 139 0.14 1.43 0.05
C VAL A 139 0.20 -0.02 0.49
N ILE A 140 1.32 -0.67 0.21
CA ILE A 140 1.60 -2.04 0.63
C ILE A 140 2.75 -2.02 1.64
N SER A 141 2.55 -2.61 2.80
CA SER A 141 3.56 -2.74 3.84
C SER A 141 3.74 -4.19 4.23
N VAL A 142 4.96 -4.68 4.11
CA VAL A 142 5.34 -6.04 4.48
C VAL A 142 6.40 -5.98 5.58
N LYS A 143 6.23 -6.82 6.61
CA LYS A 143 7.24 -7.04 7.64
C LYS A 143 7.69 -8.48 7.57
N HIS A 144 8.97 -8.66 7.22
CA HIS A 144 9.60 -9.95 7.01
C HIS A 144 10.74 -10.13 8.02
N PRO A 145 10.86 -11.30 8.67
CA PRO A 145 11.94 -11.55 9.64
C PRO A 145 13.33 -11.56 9.00
N ASN A 146 13.42 -11.84 7.70
CA ASN A 146 14.69 -11.90 6.97
C ASN A 146 14.52 -11.36 5.55
N PRO A 147 14.33 -10.03 5.38
CA PRO A 147 14.10 -9.44 4.06
C PRO A 147 15.36 -9.50 3.21
N GLN A 148 15.19 -9.88 1.95
CA GLN A 148 16.26 -9.89 0.95
C GLN A 148 15.95 -8.83 -0.10
N PHE A 149 16.83 -7.84 -0.20
CA PHE A 149 16.69 -6.77 -1.18
C PHE A 149 17.62 -7.01 -2.37
N GLU A 150 17.17 -6.62 -3.56
CA GLU A 150 18.02 -6.57 -4.73
C GLU A 150 18.92 -5.32 -4.63
N GLY A 151 20.22 -5.54 -4.46
CA GLY A 151 21.20 -4.49 -4.31
C GLY A 151 21.31 -3.88 -2.91
N GLN A 152 22.35 -3.08 -2.70
CA GLN A 152 22.67 -2.45 -1.42
C GLN A 152 21.76 -1.25 -1.08
N THR A 153 21.11 -0.67 -2.07
CA THR A 153 20.21 0.49 -1.91
C THR A 153 18.87 0.13 -1.27
N LYS A 154 18.54 -1.17 -1.18
CA LYS A 154 17.28 -1.68 -0.60
C LYS A 154 16.03 -1.08 -1.24
N THR A 155 16.09 -0.83 -2.53
CA THR A 155 15.01 -0.20 -3.30
C THR A 155 14.01 -1.18 -3.87
N LYS A 156 14.36 -2.48 -3.87
CA LYS A 156 13.53 -3.55 -4.42
C LYS A 156 13.61 -4.81 -3.56
N LEU A 157 12.45 -5.33 -3.17
CA LEU A 157 12.36 -6.57 -2.40
C LEU A 157 12.46 -7.78 -3.33
N GLY A 158 13.32 -8.75 -2.97
CA GLY A 158 13.63 -9.91 -3.81
C GLY A 158 13.11 -11.26 -3.29
N ASN A 159 12.57 -11.35 -2.09
CA ASN A 159 12.07 -12.61 -1.53
C ASN A 159 10.94 -13.21 -2.38
N SER A 160 11.20 -14.31 -3.06
CA SER A 160 10.23 -14.93 -3.99
C SER A 160 8.95 -15.43 -3.31
N GLU A 161 9.03 -15.91 -2.08
CA GLU A 161 7.89 -16.40 -1.29
C GLU A 161 6.86 -15.29 -0.98
N VAL A 162 7.30 -14.06 -0.92
CA VAL A 162 6.44 -12.90 -0.60
C VAL A 162 5.39 -12.68 -1.69
N THR A 163 5.71 -12.92 -2.95
CA THR A 163 4.74 -12.79 -4.06
C THR A 163 3.49 -13.64 -3.81
N GLY A 164 3.67 -14.91 -3.49
CA GLY A 164 2.56 -15.85 -3.23
C GLY A 164 1.80 -15.51 -1.95
N ILE A 165 2.49 -15.11 -0.90
CA ILE A 165 1.89 -14.75 0.39
C ILE A 165 1.01 -13.52 0.26
N VAL A 166 1.52 -12.45 -0.34
CA VAL A 166 0.74 -11.21 -0.57
C VAL A 166 -0.45 -11.50 -1.48
N ASN A 167 -0.23 -12.23 -2.58
CA ASN A 167 -1.29 -12.61 -3.49
C ASN A 167 -2.43 -13.34 -2.76
N LYS A 168 -2.10 -14.34 -1.96
CA LYS A 168 -3.09 -15.11 -1.23
C LYS A 168 -3.84 -14.27 -0.18
N LEU A 169 -3.13 -13.63 0.72
CA LEU A 169 -3.73 -12.86 1.81
C LEU A 169 -4.58 -11.70 1.29
N PHE A 170 -4.09 -10.98 0.32
CA PHE A 170 -4.80 -9.83 -0.24
C PHE A 170 -6.03 -10.28 -1.06
N ALA A 171 -5.91 -11.33 -1.88
CA ALA A 171 -7.03 -11.83 -2.66
C ALA A 171 -8.17 -12.37 -1.76
N GLU A 172 -7.84 -13.11 -0.71
CA GLU A 172 -8.83 -13.59 0.26
C GLU A 172 -9.54 -12.43 0.95
N ALA A 173 -8.81 -11.44 1.43
CA ALA A 173 -9.35 -10.28 2.10
C ALA A 173 -10.22 -9.42 1.16
N LEU A 174 -9.76 -9.15 -0.05
CA LEU A 174 -10.48 -8.33 -1.04
C LEU A 174 -11.77 -9.03 -1.51
N SER A 175 -11.77 -10.36 -1.61
CA SER A 175 -12.94 -11.12 -2.03
C SER A 175 -14.11 -11.05 -1.03
N THR A 176 -13.86 -10.65 0.21
CA THR A 176 -14.90 -10.47 1.24
C THR A 176 -15.50 -9.07 1.25
N PHE A 177 -14.93 -8.15 0.50
CA PHE A 177 -15.50 -6.82 0.28
C PHE A 177 -16.57 -6.87 -0.79
#